data_2b2cb099fd7ede2d3a0347168be765cb
#
_entry.id   2b2cb099fd7ede2d3a0347168be765cb
#
_cell.length_a   1.000
_cell.length_b   1.000
_cell.length_c   1.000
_cell.angle_alpha   90.00
_cell.angle_beta   90.00
_cell.angle_gamma   90.00
#
_symmetry.space_group_name_H-M   'P 1'
#
loop_
_entity.id
_entity.type
_entity.pdbx_description
1 polymer ?
#
loop_
_entity_poly.entity_id
_entity_poly.type
_entity_poly.pdbx_seq_one_letter_code
_entity_poly.pdbx_strand_id
1 'polypeptide(L)'
;MGRPPRSRRPVEDVTGPGTVSVVSGALGIDRVVHERMRLAMIGALALNESLGFAELKDLLGATDGNLIVHARRLEDAGYISCTKTTEGRTPRTIYRLTPAGRAALRRYLERMDTLAHSLRG
;
A
#
# COMPACT_ATOMS: atom_id res chain seq x y z
N MET A 1 -8.49 6.44 32.63
CA MET A 1 -8.54 6.20 32.11
C MET A 1 -8.57 6.00 31.42
N GLY A 2 -8.48 6.09 31.40
CA GLY A 2 -8.55 5.81 30.65
C GLY A 2 -8.11 5.27 30.01
N ARG A 3 -7.75 4.98 29.83
CA ARG A 3 -7.37 4.30 29.05
C ARG A 3 -6.82 4.49 28.33
N PRO A 4 -6.37 4.58 28.22
CA PRO A 4 -5.84 4.72 27.15
C PRO A 4 -6.08 4.20 26.13
N PRO A 5 -6.20 4.11 26.16
CA PRO A 5 -6.37 3.66 25.24
C PRO A 5 -6.40 3.06 24.55
N ARG A 6 -6.20 2.96 24.66
CA ARG A 6 -6.16 2.34 23.99
C ARG A 6 -5.60 1.90 23.36
N SER A 7 -5.14 2.02 23.55
CA SER A 7 -4.66 1.60 22.86
C SER A 7 -4.06 0.91 22.90
N ARG A 8 -3.89 0.67 23.49
CA ARG A 8 -3.39 -0.04 23.43
C ARG A 8 -3.31 -0.86 23.28
N ARG A 9 -3.40 -1.24 23.71
CA ARG A 9 -3.24 -2.35 23.59
C ARG A 9 -2.52 -3.20 22.86
N PRO A 10 -1.84 -3.23 22.68
CA PRO A 10 -1.05 -3.79 21.68
C PRO A 10 -0.30 -5.02 22.04
N VAL A 11 -0.23 -5.32 23.25
CA VAL A 11 0.56 -6.46 23.68
C VAL A 11 -0.04 -7.78 23.22
N GLU A 12 -1.35 -7.80 23.11
CA GLU A 12 -2.02 -9.02 22.64
C GLU A 12 -1.69 -9.35 21.20
N ASP A 13 -1.06 -8.43 20.49
CA ASP A 13 -0.74 -8.61 19.08
C ASP A 13 0.73 -8.91 18.87
N VAL A 14 1.36 -9.55 19.82
CA VAL A 14 2.78 -9.85 19.70
C VAL A 14 3.07 -10.77 18.52
N THR A 15 2.13 -11.63 18.18
CA THR A 15 2.29 -12.51 17.02
C THR A 15 1.34 -12.09 15.92
N GLY A 16 1.68 -12.40 14.67
CA GLY A 16 0.83 -12.12 13.54
C GLY A 16 0.82 -10.66 13.15
N PRO A 17 -0.30 -10.19 12.57
CA PRO A 17 -0.37 -8.83 12.00
C PRO A 17 -0.12 -7.73 13.02
N GLY A 18 -0.51 -7.94 14.28
CA GLY A 18 -0.28 -6.94 15.30
C GLY A 18 1.20 -6.69 15.53
N THR A 19 2.00 -7.75 15.50
CA THR A 19 3.44 -7.63 15.67
C THR A 19 4.04 -6.80 14.54
N VAL A 20 3.60 -7.05 13.31
CA VAL A 20 4.07 -6.29 12.16
C VAL A 20 3.72 -4.82 12.33
N SER A 21 2.50 -4.52 12.79
CA SER A 21 2.07 -3.15 12.99
C SER A 21 2.93 -2.42 14.01
N VAL A 22 3.25 -3.10 15.12
CA VAL A 22 4.07 -2.49 16.16
C VAL A 22 5.46 -2.17 15.63
N VAL A 23 6.08 -3.11 14.94
CA VAL A 23 7.40 -2.92 14.37
C VAL A 23 7.39 -1.80 13.35
N SER A 24 6.39 -1.81 12.46
CA SER A 24 6.28 -0.77 11.44
C SER A 24 6.14 0.61 12.05
N GLY A 25 5.31 0.74 13.09
CA GLY A 25 5.13 2.01 13.76
C GLY A 25 6.41 2.51 14.39
N ALA A 26 7.14 1.61 15.07
CA ALA A 26 8.37 1.98 15.74
C ALA A 26 9.45 2.43 14.76
N LEU A 27 9.47 1.84 13.57
CA LEU A 27 10.47 2.16 12.55
C LEU A 27 10.01 3.26 11.59
N GLY A 28 8.80 3.79 11.77
CA GLY A 28 8.27 4.80 10.87
C GLY A 28 7.90 4.28 9.50
N ILE A 29 7.60 2.98 9.39
CA ILE A 29 7.21 2.37 8.13
C ILE A 29 5.73 2.65 7.88
N ASP A 30 5.43 3.10 6.67
CA ASP A 30 4.07 3.44 6.26
C ASP A 30 3.21 2.17 6.21
N ARG A 31 2.16 2.12 7.00
CA ARG A 31 1.30 0.94 7.08
C ARG A 31 0.45 0.72 5.84
N VAL A 32 0.12 1.80 5.14
CA VAL A 32 -0.66 1.66 3.92
C VAL A 32 0.19 1.00 2.85
N VAL A 33 1.45 1.40 2.74
CA VAL A 33 2.38 0.82 1.78
C VAL A 33 2.82 -0.57 2.22
N HIS A 34 2.99 -0.77 3.52
CA HIS A 34 3.53 -2.02 4.07
C HIS A 34 2.47 -3.11 4.11
N GLU A 35 2.03 -3.51 2.94
CA GLU A 35 1.10 -4.61 2.75
C GLU A 35 1.38 -5.17 1.37
N ARG A 36 1.44 -6.49 1.26
CA ARG A 36 1.95 -7.16 0.08
C ARG A 36 1.28 -6.70 -1.23
N MET A 37 -0.05 -6.71 -1.25
CA MET A 37 -0.77 -6.36 -2.47
C MET A 37 -0.63 -4.88 -2.80
N ARG A 38 -0.74 -4.02 -1.79
CA ARG A 38 -0.64 -2.58 -2.01
C ARG A 38 0.77 -2.18 -2.43
N LEU A 39 1.79 -2.81 -1.83
CA LEU A 39 3.16 -2.56 -2.24
C LEU A 39 3.38 -2.95 -3.70
N ALA A 40 2.84 -4.09 -4.10
CA ALA A 40 2.95 -4.54 -5.49
C ALA A 40 2.22 -3.59 -6.43
N MET A 41 1.05 -3.09 -6.02
CA MET A 41 0.30 -2.12 -6.82
C MET A 41 1.11 -0.83 -7.01
N ILE A 42 1.64 -0.30 -5.93
CA ILE A 42 2.43 0.93 -6.00
C ILE A 42 3.67 0.71 -6.86
N GLY A 43 4.33 -0.42 -6.72
CA GLY A 43 5.49 -0.75 -7.52
C GLY A 43 5.17 -0.82 -9.01
N ALA A 44 4.06 -1.48 -9.35
CA ALA A 44 3.64 -1.57 -10.74
C ALA A 44 3.35 -0.19 -11.32
N LEU A 45 2.71 0.67 -10.52
CA LEU A 45 2.38 2.02 -10.97
C LEU A 45 3.58 2.95 -10.96
N ALA A 46 4.63 2.62 -10.22
CA ALA A 46 5.87 3.38 -10.28
C ALA A 46 6.62 3.11 -11.58
N LEU A 47 6.42 1.94 -12.15
CA LEU A 47 7.12 1.53 -13.37
C LEU A 47 6.30 1.82 -14.64
N ASN A 48 5.07 2.25 -14.50
CA ASN A 48 4.18 2.50 -15.63
C ASN A 48 3.47 3.82 -15.40
N GLU A 49 3.28 4.59 -16.47
CA GLU A 49 2.59 5.87 -16.35
C GLU A 49 1.16 5.69 -15.82
N SER A 50 0.49 4.66 -16.30
CA SER A 50 -0.85 4.32 -15.85
C SER A 50 -1.13 2.86 -16.14
N LEU A 51 -2.04 2.27 -15.40
CA LEU A 51 -2.48 0.90 -15.64
C LEU A 51 -3.99 0.84 -15.47
N GLY A 52 -4.63 0.12 -16.38
CA GLY A 52 -6.06 -0.14 -16.25
C GLY A 52 -6.32 -1.19 -15.19
N PHE A 53 -7.58 -1.27 -14.76
CA PHE A 53 -7.99 -2.25 -13.75
C PHE A 53 -7.63 -3.67 -14.18
N ALA A 54 -8.00 -4.04 -15.41
CA ALA A 54 -7.75 -5.39 -15.90
C ALA A 54 -6.25 -5.68 -16.01
N GLU A 55 -5.48 -4.71 -16.48
CA GLU A 55 -4.04 -4.86 -16.58
C GLU A 55 -3.40 -5.09 -15.22
N LEU A 56 -3.80 -4.28 -14.25
CA LEU A 56 -3.25 -4.37 -12.91
C LEU A 56 -3.65 -5.68 -12.25
N LYS A 57 -4.90 -6.07 -12.44
CA LYS A 57 -5.40 -7.34 -11.93
C LYS A 57 -4.58 -8.52 -12.47
N ASP A 58 -4.33 -8.52 -13.77
CA ASP A 58 -3.56 -9.59 -14.39
C ASP A 58 -2.12 -9.61 -13.91
N LEU A 59 -1.50 -8.43 -13.81
CA LEU A 59 -0.11 -8.35 -13.36
C LEU A 59 0.05 -8.91 -11.95
N LEU A 60 -0.93 -8.68 -11.09
CA LEU A 60 -0.82 -9.06 -9.68
C LEU A 60 -1.45 -10.40 -9.37
N GLY A 61 -2.13 -11.02 -10.35
CA GLY A 61 -2.85 -12.26 -10.09
C GLY A 61 -3.93 -12.09 -9.04
N ALA A 62 -4.55 -10.91 -9.00
CA ALA A 62 -5.54 -10.57 -7.98
C ALA A 62 -6.95 -10.89 -8.44
N THR A 63 -7.86 -11.03 -7.47
CA THR A 63 -9.28 -11.06 -7.78
C THR A 63 -9.80 -9.63 -7.86
N ASP A 64 -10.95 -9.45 -8.49
CA ASP A 64 -11.59 -8.14 -8.57
C ASP A 64 -11.78 -7.54 -7.19
N GLY A 65 -12.30 -8.35 -6.26
CA GLY A 65 -12.59 -7.86 -4.91
C GLY A 65 -11.34 -7.42 -4.16
N ASN A 66 -10.28 -8.22 -4.25
CA ASN A 66 -9.03 -7.86 -3.59
C ASN A 66 -8.46 -6.58 -4.17
N LEU A 67 -8.46 -6.46 -5.49
CA LEU A 67 -7.90 -5.28 -6.12
C LEU A 67 -8.67 -4.03 -5.73
N ILE A 68 -10.01 -4.11 -5.76
CA ILE A 68 -10.85 -2.98 -5.40
C ILE A 68 -10.60 -2.51 -3.98
N VAL A 69 -10.53 -3.44 -3.03
CA VAL A 69 -10.32 -3.11 -1.62
C VAL A 69 -8.98 -2.41 -1.42
N HIS A 70 -7.93 -2.96 -2.00
CA HIS A 70 -6.60 -2.38 -1.83
C HIS A 70 -6.43 -1.07 -2.59
N ALA A 71 -7.02 -0.97 -3.78
CA ALA A 71 -7.00 0.27 -4.53
C ALA A 71 -7.68 1.39 -3.74
N ARG A 72 -8.81 1.08 -3.12
CA ARG A 72 -9.52 2.08 -2.32
C ARG A 72 -8.67 2.56 -1.16
N ARG A 73 -7.97 1.66 -0.49
CA ARG A 73 -7.08 2.06 0.59
C ARG A 73 -5.98 2.99 0.12
N LEU A 74 -5.44 2.72 -1.07
CA LEU A 74 -4.41 3.57 -1.63
C LEU A 74 -4.95 4.93 -2.08
N GLU A 75 -6.17 4.93 -2.64
CA GLU A 75 -6.82 6.20 -3.00
C GLU A 75 -7.11 7.04 -1.77
N ASP A 76 -7.63 6.41 -0.72
CA ASP A 76 -7.95 7.12 0.52
C ASP A 76 -6.71 7.75 1.15
N ALA A 77 -5.57 7.11 0.99
CA ALA A 77 -4.31 7.65 1.48
C ALA A 77 -3.73 8.74 0.56
N GLY A 78 -4.32 8.90 -0.62
CA GLY A 78 -3.82 9.88 -1.60
C GLY A 78 -2.63 9.39 -2.40
N TYR A 79 -2.36 8.10 -2.38
CA TYR A 79 -1.17 7.54 -3.03
C TYR A 79 -1.39 7.16 -4.47
N ILE A 80 -2.61 6.91 -4.87
CA ILE A 80 -2.96 6.68 -6.27
C ILE A 80 -4.19 7.49 -6.62
N SER A 81 -4.34 7.78 -7.90
CA SER A 81 -5.54 8.39 -8.44
C SER A 81 -6.26 7.36 -9.30
N CYS A 82 -7.57 7.51 -9.37
CA CYS A 82 -8.41 6.63 -10.16
C CYS A 82 -9.24 7.49 -11.09
N THR A 83 -9.15 7.22 -12.37
CA THR A 83 -9.92 7.93 -13.38
C THR A 83 -10.79 6.93 -14.10
N LYS A 84 -12.06 7.24 -14.24
CA LYS A 84 -12.97 6.43 -15.03
C LYS A 84 -13.16 7.07 -16.39
N THR A 85 -13.01 6.27 -17.42
CA THR A 85 -13.12 6.75 -18.78
C THR A 85 -13.86 5.70 -19.59
N THR A 86 -14.11 6.01 -20.88
CA THR A 86 -14.68 5.03 -21.78
C THR A 86 -13.77 4.90 -22.99
N GLU A 87 -13.67 3.70 -23.46
CA GLU A 87 -12.95 3.41 -24.70
C GLU A 87 -14.00 2.83 -25.64
N GLY A 88 -14.43 3.64 -26.60
CA GLY A 88 -15.61 3.28 -27.34
C GLY A 88 -16.82 3.31 -26.41
N ARG A 89 -17.44 2.15 -26.20
CA ARG A 89 -18.57 2.03 -25.26
C ARG A 89 -18.18 1.32 -23.98
N THR A 90 -16.92 0.93 -23.85
CA THR A 90 -16.49 0.12 -22.72
C THR A 90 -15.95 1.03 -21.62
N PRO A 91 -16.54 0.96 -20.41
CA PRO A 91 -16.00 1.73 -19.29
C PRO A 91 -14.64 1.18 -18.90
N ARG A 92 -13.72 2.05 -18.55
CA ARG A 92 -12.40 1.66 -18.08
C ARG A 92 -12.04 2.44 -16.85
N THR A 93 -11.37 1.76 -15.93
CA THR A 93 -10.82 2.37 -14.73
C THR A 93 -9.31 2.42 -14.89
N ILE A 94 -8.73 3.60 -14.74
CA ILE A 94 -7.30 3.82 -14.94
C ILE A 94 -6.72 4.33 -13.64
N TYR A 95 -5.62 3.73 -13.21
CA TYR A 95 -4.92 4.11 -11.99
C TYR A 95 -3.58 4.74 -12.32
N ARG A 96 -3.18 5.72 -11.52
CA ARG A 96 -1.87 6.36 -11.62
C ARG A 96 -1.32 6.59 -10.23
N LEU A 97 -0.01 6.50 -10.12
CA LEU A 97 0.66 6.84 -8.87
C LEU A 97 0.70 8.36 -8.75
N THR A 98 0.36 8.87 -7.57
CA THR A 98 0.43 10.30 -7.32
C THR A 98 1.84 10.68 -6.86
N PRO A 99 2.19 11.98 -6.87
CA PRO A 99 3.47 12.39 -6.27
C PRO A 99 3.59 11.96 -4.82
N ALA A 100 2.49 12.03 -4.06
CA ALA A 100 2.49 11.58 -2.67
C ALA A 100 2.76 10.08 -2.58
N GLY A 101 2.17 9.29 -3.49
CA GLY A 101 2.42 7.85 -3.53
C GLY A 101 3.85 7.53 -3.87
N ARG A 102 4.43 8.26 -4.82
CA ARG A 102 5.82 8.06 -5.20
C ARG A 102 6.74 8.40 -4.03
N ALA A 103 6.45 9.48 -3.32
CA ALA A 103 7.23 9.86 -2.15
C ALA A 103 7.10 8.82 -1.04
N ALA A 104 5.89 8.29 -0.85
CA ALA A 104 5.65 7.26 0.16
C ALA A 104 6.44 5.98 -0.17
N LEU A 105 6.46 5.60 -1.44
CA LEU A 105 7.24 4.43 -1.86
C LEU A 105 8.73 4.65 -1.58
N ARG A 106 9.23 5.84 -1.94
CA ARG A 106 10.65 6.15 -1.70
C ARG A 106 10.99 6.04 -0.22
N ARG A 107 10.17 6.63 0.65
CA ARG A 107 10.39 6.56 2.09
C ARG A 107 10.34 5.12 2.58
N TYR A 108 9.39 4.35 2.07
CA TYR A 108 9.25 2.96 2.45
C TYR A 108 10.52 2.17 2.11
N LEU A 109 11.02 2.35 0.89
CA LEU A 109 12.22 1.63 0.45
C LEU A 109 13.44 2.04 1.26
N GLU A 110 13.56 3.32 1.61
CA GLU A 110 14.65 3.80 2.44
C GLU A 110 14.60 3.18 3.83
N ARG A 111 13.40 3.09 4.41
CA ARG A 111 13.24 2.48 5.73
C ARG A 111 13.57 0.99 5.70
N MET A 112 13.12 0.31 4.67
CA MET A 112 13.39 -1.11 4.54
C MET A 112 14.87 -1.37 4.31
N ASP A 113 15.52 -0.51 3.55
CA ASP A 113 16.95 -0.62 3.33
C ASP A 113 17.72 -0.43 4.63
N THR A 114 17.33 0.55 5.42
CA THR A 114 17.93 0.79 6.73
C THR A 114 17.75 -0.42 7.63
N LEU A 115 16.55 -0.99 7.65
CA LEU A 115 16.28 -2.17 8.46
C LEU A 115 17.12 -3.35 8.00
N ALA A 116 17.17 -3.58 6.69
CA ALA A 116 17.96 -4.68 6.14
C ALA A 116 19.43 -4.53 6.50
N HIS A 117 19.94 -3.32 6.40
CA HIS A 117 21.32 -3.03 6.76
C HIS A 117 21.60 -3.34 8.24
N SER A 118 20.68 -2.92 9.11
CA SER A 118 20.80 -3.15 10.54
C SER A 118 20.80 -4.63 10.87
N LEU A 119 19.97 -5.41 10.17
CA LEU A 119 19.85 -6.83 10.43
C LEU A 119 21.05 -7.62 9.90
N ARG A 120 21.71 -7.10 8.89
CA ARG A 120 22.88 -7.77 8.33
C ARG A 120 24.14 -7.45 9.09
N GLY A 121 24.11 -6.42 9.87
CA GLY A 121 25.20 -6.05 10.55
C GLY A 121 25.88 -5.44 11.26
#